data_2dfbb192fee035498c5a9e1fe44df892
#
_entry.id   2dfbb192fee035498c5a9e1fe44df892
#
_cell.length_a   1.000
_cell.length_b   1.000
_cell.length_c   1.000
_cell.angle_alpha   90.00
_cell.angle_beta   90.00
_cell.angle_gamma   90.00
#
_symmetry.space_group_name_H-M   'P 1'
#
loop_
_entity.id
_entity.type
_entity.pdbx_description
1 polymer ?
#
loop_
_entity_poly.entity_id
_entity_poly.type
_entity_poly.pdbx_seq_one_letter_code
_entity_poly.pdbx_strand_id
1 'polypeptide(L)'
;MENNNKKGKRTVLSSMEEIVSLAKKYSLEPEFYEKGAAALKHISKALNLTKDEAMLLSFFIELSCRSRIWVSGIAEMINVSNIRLITMLNVADGLIEKGFVTSHASGKDERYYSVPANVVESIRQNLPVTPVKMTDLTVDEFFDRLGENFEEDDIPFLDRIEMLENLVNSNMHLPYCKAIEKYNLSRIDYLLVNVFASRLINEDDDI
;
A
#
# COMPACT_ATOMS: atom_id res chain seq x y z
N MET A 1 -16.51 -32.54 32.64
CA MET A 1 -16.32 -32.25 31.20
C MET A 1 -15.71 -30.86 31.11
N GLU A 2 -14.38 -30.82 31.08
CA GLU A 2 -13.65 -29.57 31.00
C GLU A 2 -13.65 -29.10 29.55
N ASN A 3 -14.35 -28.00 29.31
CA ASN A 3 -14.30 -27.28 28.03
C ASN A 3 -12.95 -26.56 27.92
N ASN A 4 -11.97 -27.25 27.36
CA ASN A 4 -10.66 -26.70 27.02
C ASN A 4 -10.83 -25.76 25.82
N ASN A 5 -11.26 -24.53 26.10
CA ASN A 5 -11.34 -23.45 25.12
C ASN A 5 -9.91 -23.04 24.75
N LYS A 6 -9.29 -23.75 23.80
CA LYS A 6 -8.03 -23.32 23.20
C LYS A 6 -8.29 -21.95 22.55
N LYS A 7 -8.04 -20.86 23.28
CA LYS A 7 -7.93 -19.53 22.68
C LYS A 7 -6.88 -19.62 21.58
N GLY A 8 -7.31 -19.69 20.34
CA GLY A 8 -6.42 -19.64 19.18
C GLY A 8 -5.48 -18.43 19.33
N LYS A 9 -4.21 -18.61 18.99
CA LYS A 9 -3.23 -17.52 19.06
C LYS A 9 -3.74 -16.35 18.20
N ARG A 10 -3.89 -15.17 18.80
CA ARG A 10 -4.35 -13.96 18.09
C ARG A 10 -3.37 -13.64 16.97
N THR A 11 -3.86 -13.58 15.73
CA THR A 11 -3.07 -13.23 14.54
C THR A 11 -3.25 -11.74 14.20
N VAL A 12 -2.38 -11.21 13.34
CA VAL A 12 -2.53 -9.85 12.83
C VAL A 12 -3.86 -9.74 12.06
N LEU A 13 -4.15 -10.70 11.18
CA LEU A 13 -5.38 -10.74 10.41
C LEU A 13 -6.63 -10.74 11.31
N SER A 14 -6.69 -11.61 12.33
CA SER A 14 -7.85 -11.64 13.24
C SER A 14 -8.03 -10.35 14.04
N SER A 15 -6.94 -9.62 14.30
CA SER A 15 -7.02 -8.31 14.95
C SER A 15 -7.51 -7.23 13.98
N MET A 16 -7.12 -7.30 12.70
CA MET A 16 -7.64 -6.40 11.65
C MET A 16 -9.14 -6.62 11.41
N GLU A 17 -9.58 -7.88 11.34
CA GLU A 17 -11.01 -8.23 11.25
C GLU A 17 -11.83 -7.65 12.42
N GLU A 18 -11.29 -7.74 13.64
CA GLU A 18 -11.91 -7.15 14.82
C GLU A 18 -12.03 -5.62 14.68
N ILE A 19 -10.97 -4.92 14.23
CA ILE A 19 -10.99 -3.47 14.01
C ILE A 19 -12.02 -3.08 12.96
N VAL A 20 -12.05 -3.77 11.82
CA VAL A 20 -13.04 -3.52 10.77
C VAL A 20 -14.47 -3.73 11.28
N SER A 21 -14.73 -4.83 12.00
CA SER A 21 -16.02 -5.14 12.57
C SER A 21 -16.50 -4.08 13.59
N LEU A 22 -15.57 -3.61 14.43
CA LEU A 22 -15.85 -2.55 15.39
C LEU A 22 -16.11 -1.21 14.68
N ALA A 23 -15.34 -0.88 13.65
CA ALA A 23 -15.53 0.34 12.88
C ALA A 23 -16.87 0.36 12.12
N LYS A 24 -17.29 -0.76 11.53
CA LYS A 24 -18.62 -0.92 10.91
C LYS A 24 -19.75 -0.75 11.92
N LYS A 25 -19.54 -1.13 13.17
CA LYS A 25 -20.57 -1.07 14.23
C LYS A 25 -20.64 0.28 14.96
N TYR A 26 -19.50 0.87 15.25
CA TYR A 26 -19.38 2.05 16.11
C TYR A 26 -18.85 3.27 15.35
N SER A 27 -18.64 3.15 14.03
CA SER A 27 -17.93 4.15 13.24
C SER A 27 -16.58 4.47 13.91
N LEU A 28 -16.13 5.69 13.98
CA LEU A 28 -14.92 6.08 14.71
C LEU A 28 -15.25 6.83 16.01
N GLU A 29 -16.33 6.42 16.69
CA GLU A 29 -16.76 7.00 17.97
C GLU A 29 -15.91 6.47 19.14
N PRO A 30 -15.97 7.07 20.34
CA PRO A 30 -15.17 6.68 21.50
C PRO A 30 -15.22 5.18 21.82
N GLU A 31 -16.38 4.54 21.68
CA GLU A 31 -16.56 3.11 21.91
C GLU A 31 -15.73 2.23 20.98
N PHE A 32 -15.48 2.68 19.74
CA PHE A 32 -14.59 2.00 18.82
C PHE A 32 -13.17 1.93 19.39
N TYR A 33 -12.64 3.05 19.83
CA TYR A 33 -11.26 3.13 20.36
C TYR A 33 -11.11 2.37 21.68
N GLU A 34 -12.11 2.42 22.54
CA GLU A 34 -12.11 1.69 23.79
C GLU A 34 -12.08 0.18 23.56
N LYS A 35 -13.00 -0.32 22.74
CA LYS A 35 -13.13 -1.75 22.46
C LYS A 35 -12.00 -2.29 21.57
N GLY A 36 -11.53 -1.50 20.62
CA GLY A 36 -10.48 -1.84 19.66
C GLY A 36 -9.05 -1.71 20.22
N ALA A 37 -8.87 -1.12 21.41
CA ALA A 37 -7.55 -0.79 21.96
C ALA A 37 -6.56 -1.97 21.97
N ALA A 38 -7.03 -3.17 22.33
CA ALA A 38 -6.20 -4.37 22.40
C ALA A 38 -5.81 -4.88 21.00
N ALA A 39 -6.73 -4.80 20.02
CA ALA A 39 -6.48 -5.17 18.63
C ALA A 39 -5.50 -4.19 17.98
N LEU A 40 -5.74 -2.89 18.11
CA LEU A 40 -4.83 -1.85 17.60
C LEU A 40 -3.44 -1.99 18.19
N LYS A 41 -3.30 -2.22 19.50
CA LYS A 41 -1.99 -2.45 20.13
C LYS A 41 -1.29 -3.67 19.59
N HIS A 42 -2.03 -4.74 19.31
CA HIS A 42 -1.44 -5.97 18.75
C HIS A 42 -0.91 -5.74 17.33
N ILE A 43 -1.71 -5.13 16.45
CA ILE A 43 -1.29 -4.80 15.08
C ILE A 43 -0.10 -3.83 15.07
N SER A 44 -0.20 -2.74 15.85
CA SER A 44 0.86 -1.73 15.96
C SER A 44 2.20 -2.36 16.37
N LYS A 45 2.18 -3.25 17.36
CA LYS A 45 3.39 -3.93 17.81
C LYS A 45 3.93 -4.92 16.78
N ALA A 46 3.04 -5.66 16.11
CA ALA A 46 3.44 -6.69 15.14
C ALA A 46 4.05 -6.11 13.88
N LEU A 47 3.53 -4.94 13.41
CA LEU A 47 3.91 -4.31 12.16
C LEU A 47 4.74 -3.02 12.35
N ASN A 48 5.11 -2.67 13.58
CA ASN A 48 5.81 -1.43 13.91
C ASN A 48 5.09 -0.16 13.41
N LEU A 49 3.78 -0.10 13.62
CA LEU A 49 2.91 0.99 13.20
C LEU A 49 2.38 1.78 14.39
N THR A 50 2.00 3.03 14.17
CA THR A 50 1.16 3.77 15.13
C THR A 50 -0.24 3.14 15.20
N LYS A 51 -1.07 3.52 16.18
CA LYS A 51 -2.43 2.99 16.28
C LYS A 51 -3.31 3.44 15.11
N ASP A 52 -3.13 4.67 14.66
CA ASP A 52 -3.90 5.23 13.54
C ASP A 52 -3.48 4.59 12.21
N GLU A 53 -2.19 4.34 12.00
CA GLU A 53 -1.70 3.56 10.86
C GLU A 53 -2.23 2.11 10.90
N ALA A 54 -2.21 1.46 12.07
CA ALA A 54 -2.73 0.10 12.22
C ALA A 54 -4.24 0.02 11.92
N MET A 55 -5.00 1.02 12.32
CA MET A 55 -6.42 1.15 12.01
C MET A 55 -6.64 1.34 10.51
N LEU A 56 -5.97 2.32 9.92
CA LEU A 56 -6.14 2.65 8.51
C LEU A 56 -5.67 1.51 7.60
N LEU A 57 -4.55 0.84 7.93
CA LEU A 57 -4.10 -0.35 7.21
C LEU A 57 -5.15 -1.47 7.27
N SER A 58 -5.84 -1.66 8.41
CA SER A 58 -6.91 -2.65 8.51
C SER A 58 -8.04 -2.37 7.53
N PHE A 59 -8.36 -1.10 7.28
CA PHE A 59 -9.37 -0.71 6.29
C PHE A 59 -8.88 -0.93 4.86
N PHE A 60 -7.63 -0.64 4.57
CA PHE A 60 -7.03 -0.93 3.27
C PHE A 60 -6.99 -2.44 2.98
N ILE A 61 -6.62 -3.27 3.96
CA ILE A 61 -6.63 -4.73 3.81
C ILE A 61 -8.04 -5.28 3.55
N GLU A 62 -9.06 -4.78 4.26
CA GLU A 62 -10.46 -5.17 4.01
C GLU A 62 -10.92 -4.87 2.58
N LEU A 63 -10.41 -3.78 2.00
CA LEU A 63 -10.76 -3.36 0.65
C LEU A 63 -9.73 -3.83 -0.41
N SER A 64 -8.69 -4.56 -0.03
CA SER A 64 -7.59 -4.96 -0.93
C SER A 64 -8.00 -5.92 -2.05
N CYS A 65 -9.19 -6.53 -1.97
CA CYS A 65 -9.76 -7.28 -3.09
C CYS A 65 -10.22 -6.37 -4.26
N ARG A 66 -10.22 -5.07 -4.08
CA ARG A 66 -10.48 -4.07 -5.11
C ARG A 66 -9.14 -3.55 -5.63
N SER A 67 -8.99 -3.46 -6.94
CA SER A 67 -7.79 -2.90 -7.58
C SER A 67 -7.54 -1.43 -7.22
N ARG A 68 -8.59 -0.69 -6.85
CA ARG A 68 -8.52 0.73 -6.47
C ARG A 68 -9.32 0.97 -5.21
N ILE A 69 -8.67 1.54 -4.20
CA ILE A 69 -9.30 1.88 -2.93
C ILE A 69 -9.40 3.40 -2.84
N TRP A 70 -10.63 3.91 -2.88
CA TRP A 70 -10.92 5.32 -2.73
C TRP A 70 -11.22 5.65 -1.26
N VAL A 71 -10.89 6.88 -0.86
CA VAL A 71 -11.23 7.37 0.50
C VAL A 71 -12.74 7.29 0.75
N SER A 72 -13.56 7.60 -0.27
CA SER A 72 -15.01 7.45 -0.21
C SER A 72 -15.46 6.02 0.07
N GLY A 73 -14.78 5.02 -0.51
CA GLY A 73 -15.08 3.61 -0.26
C GLY A 73 -14.81 3.18 1.19
N ILE A 74 -13.77 3.75 1.82
CA ILE A 74 -13.52 3.55 3.25
C ILE A 74 -14.62 4.24 4.07
N ALA A 75 -14.99 5.49 3.72
CA ALA A 75 -16.03 6.25 4.39
C ALA A 75 -17.37 5.50 4.39
N GLU A 76 -17.76 4.98 3.24
CA GLU A 76 -18.98 4.17 3.08
C GLU A 76 -18.91 2.88 3.91
N MET A 77 -17.78 2.18 3.89
CA MET A 77 -17.61 0.91 4.61
C MET A 77 -17.82 1.05 6.11
N ILE A 78 -17.33 2.15 6.71
CA ILE A 78 -17.40 2.36 8.17
C ILE A 78 -18.45 3.41 8.58
N ASN A 79 -19.27 3.87 7.63
CA ASN A 79 -20.35 4.83 7.82
C ASN A 79 -19.90 6.13 8.51
N VAL A 80 -18.87 6.77 7.95
CA VAL A 80 -18.37 8.09 8.39
C VAL A 80 -18.40 9.08 7.23
N SER A 81 -18.32 10.37 7.54
CA SER A 81 -18.20 11.40 6.49
C SER A 81 -16.82 11.38 5.84
N ASN A 82 -16.76 11.70 4.55
CA ASN A 82 -15.48 11.87 3.84
C ASN A 82 -14.57 12.91 4.51
N ILE A 83 -15.15 13.99 5.08
CA ILE A 83 -14.38 15.02 5.80
C ILE A 83 -13.59 14.42 6.97
N ARG A 84 -14.21 13.51 7.72
CA ARG A 84 -13.54 12.84 8.85
C ARG A 84 -12.37 11.97 8.38
N LEU A 85 -12.47 11.33 7.22
CA LEU A 85 -11.37 10.55 6.64
C LEU A 85 -10.29 11.42 6.01
N ILE A 86 -10.61 12.56 5.41
CA ILE A 86 -9.60 13.48 4.86
C ILE A 86 -8.58 13.87 5.94
N THR A 87 -9.02 14.04 7.19
CA THR A 87 -8.09 14.34 8.30
C THR A 87 -7.12 13.20 8.60
N MET A 88 -7.39 11.99 8.12
CA MET A 88 -6.55 10.80 8.30
C MET A 88 -5.62 10.55 7.09
N LEU A 89 -5.66 11.36 6.04
CA LEU A 89 -4.79 11.17 4.87
C LEU A 89 -3.30 11.30 5.20
N ASN A 90 -2.94 12.16 6.17
CA ASN A 90 -1.55 12.24 6.66
C ASN A 90 -1.06 10.91 7.27
N VAL A 91 -1.99 10.09 7.79
CA VAL A 91 -1.68 8.74 8.29
C VAL A 91 -1.42 7.78 7.14
N ALA A 92 -2.14 7.95 6.02
CA ALA A 92 -1.88 7.17 4.80
C ALA A 92 -0.48 7.46 4.23
N ASP A 93 -0.02 8.71 4.27
CA ASP A 93 1.33 9.07 3.83
C ASP A 93 2.40 8.30 4.65
N GLY A 94 2.20 8.15 5.96
CA GLY A 94 3.10 7.33 6.80
C GLY A 94 3.08 5.82 6.44
N LEU A 95 1.95 5.29 5.98
CA LEU A 95 1.87 3.91 5.48
C LEU A 95 2.57 3.75 4.11
N ILE A 96 2.50 4.79 3.26
CA ILE A 96 3.19 4.82 1.96
C ILE A 96 4.70 4.86 2.18
N GLU A 97 5.20 5.75 3.03
CA GLU A 97 6.62 5.83 3.38
C GLU A 97 7.17 4.50 3.92
N LYS A 98 6.34 3.77 4.67
CA LYS A 98 6.69 2.46 5.21
C LYS A 98 6.47 1.31 4.23
N GLY A 99 5.94 1.57 3.03
CA GLY A 99 5.72 0.57 1.98
C GLY A 99 4.55 -0.41 2.21
N PHE A 100 3.63 -0.09 3.14
CA PHE A 100 2.43 -0.90 3.35
C PHE A 100 1.30 -0.62 2.37
N VAL A 101 1.30 0.56 1.77
CA VAL A 101 0.28 1.05 0.85
C VAL A 101 0.97 1.83 -0.25
N THR A 102 0.46 1.77 -1.46
CA THR A 102 0.84 2.65 -2.56
C THR A 102 -0.28 3.63 -2.85
N SER A 103 0.04 4.82 -3.34
CA SER A 103 -0.94 5.81 -3.77
C SER A 103 -0.72 6.20 -5.22
N HIS A 104 -1.83 6.39 -5.92
CA HIS A 104 -1.85 6.76 -7.33
C HIS A 104 -2.83 7.91 -7.52
N ALA A 105 -2.48 8.89 -8.37
CA ALA A 105 -3.43 9.92 -8.76
C ALA A 105 -4.24 9.41 -9.97
N SER A 106 -5.51 9.67 -9.97
CA SER A 106 -6.35 9.50 -11.15
C SER A 106 -6.41 10.86 -11.86
N GLY A 107 -6.36 10.89 -13.20
CA GLY A 107 -6.32 12.12 -14.01
C GLY A 107 -7.43 13.18 -13.79
N LYS A 108 -8.12 13.12 -12.64
CA LYS A 108 -9.14 14.04 -12.14
C LYS A 108 -8.85 14.58 -10.75
N ASP A 109 -7.59 14.64 -10.34
CA ASP A 109 -7.15 15.04 -8.99
C ASP A 109 -7.65 14.11 -7.85
N GLU A 110 -8.20 12.95 -8.16
CA GLU A 110 -8.61 11.96 -7.16
C GLU A 110 -7.48 10.98 -6.92
N ARG A 111 -7.08 10.84 -5.66
CA ARG A 111 -6.08 9.87 -5.22
C ARG A 111 -6.76 8.55 -4.85
N TYR A 112 -6.28 7.44 -5.41
CA TYR A 112 -6.65 6.10 -4.96
C TYR A 112 -5.44 5.37 -4.37
N TYR A 113 -5.70 4.31 -3.64
CA TYR A 113 -4.70 3.54 -2.92
C TYR A 113 -4.79 2.07 -3.31
N SER A 114 -3.67 1.36 -3.20
CA SER A 114 -3.64 -0.09 -3.27
C SER A 114 -2.72 -0.67 -2.20
N VAL A 115 -2.91 -1.94 -1.87
CA VAL A 115 -2.05 -2.66 -0.93
C VAL A 115 -1.21 -3.63 -1.74
N PRO A 116 0.13 -3.59 -1.65
CA PRO A 116 0.99 -4.52 -2.36
C PRO A 116 0.66 -5.98 -2.05
N ALA A 117 0.67 -6.83 -3.07
CA ALA A 117 0.26 -8.23 -2.96
C ALA A 117 1.06 -9.01 -1.90
N ASN A 118 2.36 -8.75 -1.79
CA ASN A 118 3.22 -9.35 -0.78
C ASN A 118 2.81 -8.97 0.66
N VAL A 119 2.33 -7.74 0.88
CA VAL A 119 1.81 -7.30 2.19
C VAL A 119 0.54 -8.06 2.54
N VAL A 120 -0.41 -8.14 1.61
CA VAL A 120 -1.67 -8.89 1.78
C VAL A 120 -1.36 -10.36 2.07
N GLU A 121 -0.49 -10.98 1.28
CA GLU A 121 -0.16 -12.39 1.41
C GLU A 121 0.58 -12.70 2.71
N SER A 122 1.53 -11.87 3.13
CA SER A 122 2.22 -12.03 4.40
C SER A 122 1.26 -11.96 5.58
N ILE A 123 0.33 -11.01 5.58
CA ILE A 123 -0.70 -10.89 6.62
C ILE A 123 -1.62 -12.11 6.62
N ARG A 124 -2.05 -12.57 5.44
CA ARG A 124 -2.92 -13.74 5.27
C ARG A 124 -2.25 -15.01 5.81
N GLN A 125 -0.97 -15.19 5.53
CA GLN A 125 -0.21 -16.36 5.98
C GLN A 125 0.34 -16.22 7.41
N ASN A 126 0.11 -15.08 8.07
CA ASN A 126 0.68 -14.75 9.37
C ASN A 126 2.22 -14.86 9.39
N LEU A 127 2.84 -14.45 8.29
CA LEU A 127 4.28 -14.33 8.12
C LEU A 127 4.74 -12.91 8.50
N PRO A 128 6.04 -12.72 8.77
CA PRO A 128 6.60 -11.38 8.89
C PRO A 128 6.30 -10.56 7.61
N VAL A 129 5.71 -9.40 7.77
CA VAL A 129 5.46 -8.49 6.65
C VAL A 129 6.77 -7.76 6.35
N THR A 130 7.25 -7.91 5.12
CA THR A 130 8.36 -7.10 4.59
C THR A 130 7.74 -6.09 3.63
N PRO A 131 7.52 -4.85 4.07
CA PRO A 131 6.92 -3.84 3.22
C PRO A 131 7.79 -3.56 1.99
N VAL A 132 7.13 -3.25 0.89
CA VAL A 132 7.82 -2.90 -0.35
C VAL A 132 8.39 -1.50 -0.23
N LYS A 133 9.71 -1.41 -0.17
CA LYS A 133 10.40 -0.14 -0.21
C LYS A 133 10.24 0.48 -1.60
N MET A 134 9.80 1.74 -1.68
CA MET A 134 9.62 2.48 -2.92
C MET A 134 10.57 3.67 -3.05
N THR A 135 11.29 4.01 -1.97
CA THR A 135 12.24 5.12 -1.90
C THR A 135 13.61 4.62 -1.47
N ASP A 136 14.66 5.30 -1.83
CA ASP A 136 16.06 4.94 -1.52
C ASP A 136 16.40 3.49 -1.94
N LEU A 137 15.90 3.09 -3.09
CA LEU A 137 16.16 1.77 -3.64
C LEU A 137 17.63 1.63 -4.07
N THR A 138 18.16 0.43 -3.98
CA THR A 138 19.37 0.06 -4.74
C THR A 138 19.06 0.01 -6.23
N VAL A 139 20.10 -0.08 -7.08
CA VAL A 139 19.91 -0.20 -8.53
C VAL A 139 19.06 -1.43 -8.87
N ASP A 140 19.40 -2.59 -8.29
CA ASP A 140 18.70 -3.85 -8.55
C ASP A 140 17.23 -3.77 -8.08
N GLU A 141 16.98 -3.34 -6.84
CA GLU A 141 15.63 -3.12 -6.31
C GLU A 141 14.80 -2.16 -7.19
N PHE A 142 15.44 -1.14 -7.75
CA PHE A 142 14.75 -0.18 -8.64
C PHE A 142 14.31 -0.84 -9.94
N PHE A 143 15.19 -1.62 -10.58
CA PHE A 143 14.87 -2.28 -11.84
C PHE A 143 13.90 -3.44 -11.68
N ASP A 144 13.92 -4.14 -10.54
CA ASP A 144 12.88 -5.11 -10.17
C ASP A 144 11.50 -4.43 -10.10
N ARG A 145 11.41 -3.28 -9.38
CA ARG A 145 10.17 -2.50 -9.31
C ARG A 145 9.73 -1.92 -10.65
N LEU A 146 10.68 -1.52 -11.47
CA LEU A 146 10.41 -1.05 -12.82
C LEU A 146 9.79 -2.18 -13.65
N GLY A 147 10.32 -3.40 -13.56
CA GLY A 147 9.79 -4.59 -14.23
C GLY A 147 8.36 -4.92 -13.81
N GLU A 148 8.10 -4.98 -12.51
CA GLU A 148 6.76 -5.25 -11.95
C GLU A 148 5.68 -4.31 -12.50
N ASN A 149 6.01 -3.03 -12.75
CA ASN A 149 5.06 -2.07 -13.35
C ASN A 149 4.62 -2.43 -14.78
N PHE A 150 5.35 -3.31 -15.47
CA PHE A 150 5.02 -3.73 -16.84
C PHE A 150 4.36 -5.11 -16.90
N GLU A 151 4.36 -5.88 -15.82
CA GLU A 151 3.73 -7.21 -15.75
C GLU A 151 2.21 -7.14 -15.56
N GLU A 152 1.68 -6.04 -15.03
CA GLU A 152 0.25 -5.86 -14.84
C GLU A 152 -0.44 -5.34 -16.11
N ASP A 153 -1.15 -6.20 -16.84
CA ASP A 153 -1.78 -5.87 -18.13
C ASP A 153 -2.95 -4.87 -18.02
N ASP A 154 -3.63 -4.80 -16.87
CA ASP A 154 -4.86 -4.04 -16.69
C ASP A 154 -4.67 -2.57 -16.26
N ILE A 155 -3.42 -2.08 -16.17
CA ILE A 155 -3.14 -0.70 -15.76
C ILE A 155 -3.33 0.24 -16.95
N PRO A 156 -4.24 1.26 -16.87
CA PRO A 156 -4.40 2.26 -17.91
C PRO A 156 -3.09 3.00 -18.20
N PHE A 157 -2.88 3.37 -19.46
CA PHE A 157 -1.64 4.00 -19.93
C PHE A 157 -1.20 5.23 -19.09
N LEU A 158 -2.13 6.12 -18.75
CA LEU A 158 -1.81 7.33 -17.97
C LEU A 158 -1.44 6.99 -16.53
N ASP A 159 -2.12 6.03 -15.92
CA ASP A 159 -1.85 5.58 -14.56
C ASP A 159 -0.46 4.92 -14.49
N ARG A 160 -0.09 4.14 -15.53
CA ARG A 160 1.23 3.52 -15.65
C ARG A 160 2.35 4.56 -15.74
N ILE A 161 2.18 5.60 -16.55
CA ILE A 161 3.16 6.69 -16.63
C ILE A 161 3.34 7.35 -15.27
N GLU A 162 2.26 7.65 -14.57
CA GLU A 162 2.33 8.27 -13.27
C GLU A 162 3.01 7.38 -12.21
N MET A 163 2.76 6.07 -12.23
CA MET A 163 3.47 5.12 -11.38
C MET A 163 4.99 5.15 -11.64
N LEU A 164 5.39 5.20 -12.91
CA LEU A 164 6.79 5.29 -13.32
C LEU A 164 7.41 6.63 -12.92
N GLU A 165 6.71 7.75 -13.12
CA GLU A 165 7.15 9.07 -12.70
C GLU A 165 7.37 9.10 -11.17
N ASN A 166 6.46 8.53 -10.40
CA ASN A 166 6.57 8.44 -8.94
C ASN A 166 7.77 7.57 -8.51
N LEU A 167 7.98 6.42 -9.16
CA LEU A 167 9.12 5.54 -8.88
C LEU A 167 10.45 6.25 -9.17
N VAL A 168 10.58 6.90 -10.32
CA VAL A 168 11.78 7.64 -10.72
C VAL A 168 12.02 8.83 -9.76
N ASN A 169 11.01 9.65 -9.48
CA ASN A 169 11.12 10.82 -8.62
C ASN A 169 11.49 10.45 -7.17
N SER A 170 10.99 9.31 -6.68
CA SER A 170 11.30 8.81 -5.34
C SER A 170 12.73 8.25 -5.22
N ASN A 171 13.42 8.04 -6.35
CA ASN A 171 14.75 7.45 -6.40
C ASN A 171 15.79 8.30 -7.16
N MET A 172 15.66 9.61 -7.07
CA MET A 172 16.55 10.58 -7.74
C MET A 172 18.01 10.51 -7.31
N HIS A 173 18.35 9.73 -6.28
CA HIS A 173 19.75 9.44 -5.93
C HIS A 173 20.41 8.54 -6.99
N LEU A 174 19.65 7.73 -7.73
CA LEU A 174 20.15 6.82 -8.75
C LEU A 174 20.58 7.57 -10.03
N PRO A 175 21.70 7.18 -10.66
CA PRO A 175 22.16 7.80 -11.91
C PRO A 175 21.16 7.72 -13.05
N TYR A 176 20.45 6.59 -13.17
CA TYR A 176 19.39 6.36 -14.17
C TYR A 176 18.26 7.37 -14.04
N CYS A 177 17.74 7.56 -12.83
CA CYS A 177 16.64 8.49 -12.56
C CYS A 177 17.03 9.93 -12.88
N LYS A 178 18.25 10.35 -12.49
CA LYS A 178 18.80 11.65 -12.87
C LYS A 178 18.95 11.85 -14.38
N ALA A 179 19.34 10.80 -15.09
CA ALA A 179 19.50 10.87 -16.53
C ALA A 179 18.14 11.04 -17.23
N ILE A 180 17.13 10.27 -16.85
CA ILE A 180 15.78 10.37 -17.43
C ILE A 180 15.19 11.77 -17.22
N GLU A 181 15.25 12.30 -16.01
CA GLU A 181 14.71 13.63 -15.72
C GLU A 181 15.38 14.73 -16.56
N LYS A 182 16.70 14.62 -16.73
CA LYS A 182 17.47 15.59 -17.52
C LYS A 182 17.02 15.71 -18.97
N TYR A 183 16.51 14.64 -19.58
CA TYR A 183 16.15 14.63 -20.99
C TYR A 183 14.76 15.19 -21.28
N ASN A 184 13.93 15.46 -20.25
CA ASN A 184 12.56 15.99 -20.39
C ASN A 184 11.78 15.29 -21.50
N LEU A 185 11.71 13.96 -21.43
CA LEU A 185 11.14 13.09 -22.45
C LEU A 185 9.63 13.34 -22.61
N SER A 186 9.11 13.13 -23.83
CA SER A 186 7.65 13.02 -23.99
C SER A 186 7.13 11.80 -23.21
N ARG A 187 5.83 11.77 -22.87
CA ARG A 187 5.24 10.65 -22.12
C ARG A 187 5.43 9.30 -22.80
N ILE A 188 5.38 9.26 -24.13
CA ILE A 188 5.60 8.04 -24.91
C ILE A 188 7.06 7.62 -24.84
N ASP A 189 8.00 8.55 -25.06
CA ASP A 189 9.42 8.26 -24.98
C ASP A 189 9.83 7.85 -23.58
N TYR A 190 9.26 8.48 -22.57
CA TYR A 190 9.45 8.13 -21.15
C TYR A 190 9.04 6.68 -20.88
N LEU A 191 7.85 6.28 -21.35
CA LEU A 191 7.39 4.90 -21.22
C LEU A 191 8.33 3.93 -21.96
N LEU A 192 8.67 4.22 -23.22
CA LEU A 192 9.52 3.36 -24.03
C LEU A 192 10.90 3.15 -23.41
N VAL A 193 11.54 4.24 -22.94
CA VAL A 193 12.86 4.15 -22.30
C VAL A 193 12.81 3.27 -21.05
N ASN A 194 11.76 3.41 -20.21
CA ASN A 194 11.61 2.59 -19.02
C ASN A 194 11.33 1.10 -19.36
N VAL A 195 10.51 0.81 -20.39
CA VAL A 195 10.27 -0.56 -20.88
C VAL A 195 11.58 -1.20 -21.36
N PHE A 196 12.35 -0.49 -22.18
CA PHE A 196 13.62 -1.03 -22.68
C PHE A 196 14.65 -1.22 -21.57
N ALA A 197 14.76 -0.28 -20.64
CA ALA A 197 15.68 -0.39 -19.52
C ALA A 197 15.34 -1.58 -18.61
N SER A 198 14.04 -1.77 -18.31
CA SER A 198 13.58 -2.92 -17.52
C SER A 198 13.92 -4.25 -18.18
N ARG A 199 13.69 -4.37 -19.49
CA ARG A 199 13.98 -5.62 -20.22
C ARG A 199 15.46 -5.92 -20.35
N LEU A 200 16.29 -4.91 -20.66
CA LEU A 200 17.72 -5.10 -20.82
C LEU A 200 18.42 -5.59 -19.55
N ILE A 201 17.92 -5.21 -18.38
CA ILE A 201 18.54 -5.61 -17.10
C ILE A 201 18.00 -6.96 -16.63
N ASN A 202 16.69 -7.21 -16.81
CA ASN A 202 16.08 -8.47 -16.35
C ASN A 202 16.34 -9.66 -17.31
N GLU A 203 16.71 -9.40 -18.58
CA GLU A 203 17.08 -10.47 -19.54
C GLU A 203 18.54 -10.97 -19.37
N ASP A 204 19.42 -10.22 -18.69
CA ASP A 204 20.80 -10.63 -18.43
C ASP A 204 20.94 -11.66 -17.29
N ASP A 205 19.89 -11.93 -16.53
CA ASP A 205 19.89 -12.93 -15.45
C ASP A 205 19.59 -14.37 -15.93
N ASP A 206 19.28 -14.58 -17.22
CA ASP A 206 18.98 -15.90 -17.83
C ASP A 206 20.16 -16.53 -18.62
N ILE A 207 21.40 -16.06 -18.43
CA ILE A 207 22.64 -16.65 -19.00
C ILE A 207 23.53 -17.20 -17.85
#